data_689e88ece5b2af47c0f2b77d984af0f3
#
_entry.id   689e88ece5b2af47c0f2b77d984af0f3
#
_cell.length_a   1.000
_cell.length_b   1.000
_cell.length_c   1.000
_cell.angle_alpha   90.00
_cell.angle_beta   90.00
_cell.angle_gamma   90.00
#
_symmetry.space_group_name_H-M   'P 1'
#
loop_
_entity.id
_entity.type
_entity.pdbx_description
1 polymer ?
#
loop_
_entity_poly.entity_id
_entity_poly.type
_entity_poly.pdbx_seq_one_letter_code
_entity_poly.pdbx_strand_id
1 'polypeptide(L)'
;MAARRSPMARAAGLPARRRARSSAILTGVGTVLADDPRLDVRLPGEAGGPRRQPLRVILDTELRTPADARLFEVPGEVLILTGLTSPDDARAASLTARGARIESLPMEGSRLALPAVLDRLGELELNEVLVEAGATLAGEMLRQSLADELLLYVGPCLLGPSGRALVAMPPPAQLADAPAFTIAEAQQLGEDLRLRLRPRAATAA
;
A
#
# COMPACT_ATOMS: atom_id res chain seq x y z
N MET A 1 11.43 25.65 16.25
CA MET A 1 11.22 25.57 14.78
C MET A 1 10.00 24.70 14.57
N ALA A 2 8.83 25.25 14.24
CA ALA A 2 7.59 24.49 14.12
C ALA A 2 7.67 23.60 12.88
N ALA A 3 7.51 22.29 13.08
CA ALA A 3 7.38 21.34 11.97
C ALA A 3 6.18 21.76 11.12
N ARG A 4 6.44 22.22 9.89
CA ARG A 4 5.39 22.48 8.92
C ARG A 4 4.70 21.15 8.66
N ARG A 5 3.42 21.05 9.02
CA ARG A 5 2.58 19.91 8.63
C ARG A 5 2.65 19.80 7.12
N SER A 6 2.89 18.59 6.63
CA SER A 6 2.89 18.28 5.19
C SER A 6 1.65 18.90 4.51
N PRO A 7 1.78 19.52 3.32
CA PRO A 7 0.66 20.03 2.52
C PRO A 7 -0.43 18.98 2.26
N MET A 8 -0.08 17.70 2.27
CA MET A 8 -1.02 16.56 2.15
C MET A 8 -2.15 16.54 3.18
N ALA A 9 -2.09 17.36 4.24
CA ALA A 9 -3.16 17.46 5.24
C ALA A 9 -4.49 18.00 4.68
N ARG A 10 -4.48 18.74 3.57
CA ARG A 10 -5.71 19.27 2.92
C ARG A 10 -6.38 18.28 1.97
N ALA A 11 -5.63 17.32 1.42
CA ALA A 11 -6.16 16.22 0.61
C ALA A 11 -6.70 15.05 1.46
N ALA A 12 -6.72 15.17 2.80
CA ALA A 12 -6.98 14.08 3.75
C ALA A 12 -8.31 13.32 3.54
N GLY A 13 -9.28 13.89 2.85
CA GLY A 13 -10.53 13.19 2.52
C GLY A 13 -10.45 12.27 1.29
N LEU A 14 -9.47 12.44 0.42
CA LEU A 14 -9.39 11.68 -0.83
C LEU A 14 -8.79 10.26 -0.65
N PRO A 15 -7.70 10.06 0.10
CA PRO A 15 -7.27 8.72 0.48
C PRO A 15 -8.37 7.95 1.22
N ALA A 16 -9.09 8.60 2.15
CA ALA A 16 -10.17 7.96 2.89
C ALA A 16 -11.33 7.50 1.98
N ARG A 17 -11.68 8.30 0.95
CA ARG A 17 -12.70 7.89 -0.06
C ARG A 17 -12.24 6.71 -0.91
N ARG A 18 -10.94 6.63 -1.24
CA ARG A 18 -10.38 5.47 -1.96
C ARG A 18 -10.41 4.23 -1.09
N ARG A 19 -9.93 4.32 0.16
CA ARG A 19 -10.04 3.23 1.13
C ARG A 19 -11.48 2.75 1.29
N ALA A 20 -12.46 3.66 1.34
CA ALA A 20 -13.88 3.31 1.50
C ALA A 20 -14.47 2.52 0.32
N ARG A 21 -13.87 2.63 -0.86
CA ARG A 21 -14.29 1.89 -2.08
C ARG A 21 -13.56 0.57 -2.23
N SER A 22 -12.33 0.50 -1.73
CA SER A 22 -11.49 -0.68 -1.90
C SER A 22 -11.95 -1.85 -1.05
N SER A 23 -11.79 -3.05 -1.57
CA SER A 23 -12.04 -4.30 -0.83
C SER A 23 -10.93 -4.56 0.18
N ALA A 24 -9.70 -4.18 -0.15
CA ALA A 24 -8.54 -4.32 0.71
C ALA A 24 -7.58 -3.13 0.61
N ILE A 25 -6.79 -2.91 1.67
CA ILE A 25 -5.60 -2.06 1.68
C ILE A 25 -4.40 -2.96 1.86
N LEU A 26 -3.49 -2.95 0.90
CA LEU A 26 -2.25 -3.72 0.90
C LEU A 26 -1.08 -2.81 1.25
N THR A 27 -0.26 -3.23 2.21
CA THR A 27 1.00 -2.54 2.54
C THR A 27 2.10 -3.53 2.90
N GLY A 28 3.34 -3.06 2.96
CA GLY A 28 4.47 -3.85 3.48
C GLY A 28 4.74 -3.52 4.95
N VAL A 29 5.29 -4.49 5.68
CA VAL A 29 5.67 -4.33 7.10
C VAL A 29 6.58 -3.11 7.33
N GLY A 30 7.41 -2.73 6.36
CA GLY A 30 8.24 -1.53 6.47
C GLY A 30 7.44 -0.25 6.69
N THR A 31 6.25 -0.13 6.10
CA THR A 31 5.33 0.99 6.34
C THR A 31 4.74 0.92 7.75
N VAL A 32 4.38 -0.28 8.21
CA VAL A 32 3.86 -0.47 9.57
C VAL A 32 4.90 -0.06 10.60
N LEU A 33 6.14 -0.51 10.43
CA LEU A 33 7.25 -0.21 11.35
C LEU A 33 7.66 1.27 11.37
N ALA A 34 7.54 1.95 10.21
CA ALA A 34 7.98 3.35 10.09
C ALA A 34 6.92 4.36 10.53
N ASP A 35 5.66 4.11 10.20
CA ASP A 35 4.60 5.11 10.29
C ASP A 35 3.46 4.70 11.24
N ASP A 36 3.45 3.45 11.72
CA ASP A 36 2.42 2.86 12.59
C ASP A 36 0.98 3.27 12.15
N PRO A 37 0.60 2.99 10.90
CA PRO A 37 -0.66 3.48 10.34
C PRO A 37 -1.85 2.65 10.85
N ARG A 38 -2.99 3.31 11.03
CA ARG A 38 -4.25 2.62 11.36
C ARG A 38 -4.87 1.88 10.16
N LEU A 39 -4.58 2.32 8.94
CA LEU A 39 -5.13 1.78 7.68
C LEU A 39 -6.67 1.69 7.69
N ASP A 40 -7.33 2.67 8.29
CA ASP A 40 -8.78 2.75 8.45
C ASP A 40 -9.43 3.78 7.53
N VAL A 41 -10.73 3.64 7.33
CA VAL A 41 -11.55 4.64 6.63
C VAL A 41 -12.06 5.67 7.62
N ARG A 42 -11.65 6.94 7.44
CA ARG A 42 -12.11 8.09 8.23
C ARG A 42 -12.62 9.18 7.28
N LEU A 43 -13.93 9.27 7.10
CA LEU A 43 -14.52 10.31 6.27
C LEU A 43 -15.01 11.47 7.15
N PRO A 44 -14.65 12.73 6.83
CA PRO A 44 -15.13 13.90 7.56
C PRO A 44 -16.65 14.05 7.43
N GLY A 45 -17.32 14.43 8.52
CA GLY A 45 -18.74 14.80 8.52
C GLY A 45 -19.74 13.66 8.49
N GLU A 46 -19.32 12.41 8.52
CA GLU A 46 -20.24 11.28 8.61
C GLU A 46 -20.31 10.77 10.05
N ALA A 47 -21.28 11.27 10.80
CA ALA A 47 -21.76 10.71 12.05
C ALA A 47 -22.61 9.43 11.78
N GLY A 48 -22.20 8.60 10.86
CA GLY A 48 -22.88 7.38 10.49
C GLY A 48 -22.19 6.17 11.09
N GLY A 49 -22.97 5.14 11.43
CA GLY A 49 -22.56 3.90 12.10
C GLY A 49 -21.37 3.17 11.48
N PRO A 50 -21.07 1.96 11.93
CA PRO A 50 -19.85 1.26 11.53
C PRO A 50 -19.82 1.01 10.03
N ARG A 51 -19.00 1.77 9.29
CA ARG A 51 -18.74 1.48 7.90
C ARG A 51 -17.93 0.18 7.78
N ARG A 52 -18.21 -0.56 6.71
CA ARG A 52 -17.33 -1.65 6.31
C ARG A 52 -15.92 -1.11 6.17
N GLN A 53 -15.01 -1.64 6.94
CA GLN A 53 -13.58 -1.39 6.78
C GLN A 53 -13.02 -2.35 5.72
N PRO A 54 -12.11 -1.89 4.84
CA PRO A 54 -11.40 -2.79 3.95
C PRO A 54 -10.54 -3.78 4.73
N LEU A 55 -10.32 -4.97 4.17
CA LEU A 55 -9.34 -5.91 4.71
C LEU A 55 -7.95 -5.26 4.71
N ARG A 56 -7.27 -5.27 5.83
CA ARG A 56 -5.89 -4.78 5.94
C ARG A 56 -4.93 -5.93 5.68
N VAL A 57 -4.19 -5.86 4.59
CA VAL A 57 -3.25 -6.89 4.15
C VAL A 57 -1.83 -6.39 4.35
N ILE A 58 -1.05 -7.11 5.15
CA ILE A 58 0.34 -6.77 5.47
C ILE A 58 1.27 -7.82 4.86
N LEU A 59 2.17 -7.40 3.97
CA LEU A 59 3.25 -8.26 3.49
C LEU A 59 4.39 -8.24 4.51
N ASP A 60 4.53 -9.34 5.25
CA ASP A 60 5.47 -9.45 6.36
C ASP A 60 6.17 -10.80 6.36
N THR A 61 7.20 -10.91 5.54
CA THR A 61 7.95 -12.14 5.28
C THR A 61 8.39 -12.88 6.56
N GLU A 62 8.69 -12.16 7.63
CA GLU A 62 9.31 -12.66 8.87
C GLU A 62 8.47 -12.40 10.13
N LEU A 63 7.20 -12.01 10.00
CA LEU A 63 6.30 -11.67 11.10
C LEU A 63 6.90 -10.62 12.07
N ARG A 64 7.38 -9.50 11.51
CA ARG A 64 7.92 -8.37 12.28
C ARG A 64 6.87 -7.34 12.68
N THR A 65 5.63 -7.49 12.25
CA THR A 65 4.51 -6.61 12.62
C THR A 65 4.36 -6.58 14.14
N PRO A 66 4.42 -5.41 14.79
CA PRO A 66 4.24 -5.33 16.23
C PRO A 66 2.80 -5.69 16.62
N ALA A 67 2.65 -6.48 17.70
CA ALA A 67 1.31 -6.86 18.19
C ALA A 67 0.53 -5.68 18.81
N ASP A 68 1.23 -4.60 19.15
CA ASP A 68 0.67 -3.33 19.64
C ASP A 68 0.47 -2.27 18.55
N ALA A 69 0.69 -2.62 17.27
CA ALA A 69 0.50 -1.70 16.15
C ALA A 69 -0.94 -1.16 16.11
N ARG A 70 -1.07 0.13 15.80
CA ARG A 70 -2.35 0.86 15.81
C ARG A 70 -3.38 0.30 14.81
N LEU A 71 -2.95 -0.46 13.82
CA LEU A 71 -3.86 -1.15 12.92
C LEU A 71 -4.77 -2.17 13.64
N PHE A 72 -4.37 -2.69 14.82
CA PHE A 72 -5.19 -3.59 15.64
C PHE A 72 -6.15 -2.86 16.58
N GLU A 73 -6.03 -1.53 16.75
CA GLU A 73 -6.91 -0.73 17.59
C GLU A 73 -8.25 -0.39 16.91
N VAL A 74 -8.37 -0.64 15.62
CA VAL A 74 -9.54 -0.28 14.82
C VAL A 74 -10.31 -1.49 14.37
N PRO A 75 -11.66 -1.43 14.28
CA PRO A 75 -12.47 -2.53 13.78
C PRO A 75 -12.07 -2.97 12.38
N GLY A 76 -12.31 -4.25 12.07
CA GLY A 76 -12.05 -4.84 10.76
C GLY A 76 -10.97 -5.91 10.80
N GLU A 77 -10.85 -6.66 9.72
CA GLU A 77 -9.97 -7.81 9.61
C GLU A 77 -8.53 -7.39 9.25
N VAL A 78 -7.57 -8.16 9.72
CA VAL A 78 -6.15 -8.04 9.38
C VAL A 78 -5.66 -9.39 8.87
N LEU A 79 -5.08 -9.39 7.67
CA LEU A 79 -4.41 -10.53 7.05
C LEU A 79 -2.92 -10.23 6.96
N ILE A 80 -2.10 -11.09 7.54
CA ILE A 80 -0.64 -11.01 7.41
C ILE A 80 -0.21 -12.14 6.49
N LEU A 81 0.42 -11.79 5.38
CA LEU A 81 1.00 -12.74 4.45
C LEU A 81 2.49 -12.86 4.75
N THR A 82 2.95 -14.09 5.01
CA THR A 82 4.32 -14.39 5.43
C THR A 82 4.99 -15.41 4.53
N GLY A 83 6.33 -15.41 4.52
CA GLY A 83 7.14 -16.47 3.88
C GLY A 83 7.44 -17.66 4.79
N LEU A 84 7.05 -17.59 6.06
CA LEU A 84 7.31 -18.67 7.03
C LEU A 84 6.35 -19.83 6.78
N THR A 85 6.87 -21.02 6.61
CA THR A 85 6.09 -22.23 6.31
C THR A 85 5.44 -22.86 7.54
N SER A 86 5.92 -22.55 8.74
CA SER A 86 5.37 -23.01 10.01
C SER A 86 5.38 -21.85 11.01
N PRO A 87 4.23 -21.22 11.25
CA PRO A 87 4.16 -20.10 12.19
C PRO A 87 4.01 -20.54 13.67
N ASP A 88 4.69 -21.59 14.09
CA ASP A 88 4.78 -21.98 15.52
C ASP A 88 5.66 -21.02 16.35
N ASP A 89 5.85 -19.83 15.84
CA ASP A 89 6.58 -18.75 16.49
C ASP A 89 5.66 -18.01 17.49
N ALA A 90 6.22 -17.67 18.65
CA ALA A 90 5.53 -16.83 19.65
C ALA A 90 5.01 -15.52 19.06
N ARG A 91 5.63 -15.01 17.99
CA ARG A 91 5.17 -13.85 17.22
C ARG A 91 3.85 -14.12 16.52
N ALA A 92 3.70 -15.28 15.87
CA ALA A 92 2.46 -15.68 15.22
C ALA A 92 1.32 -15.79 16.24
N ALA A 93 1.57 -16.43 17.38
CA ALA A 93 0.61 -16.55 18.47
C ALA A 93 0.17 -15.16 18.99
N SER A 94 1.13 -14.24 19.19
CA SER A 94 0.88 -12.88 19.63
C SER A 94 0.01 -12.10 18.65
N LEU A 95 0.28 -12.19 17.36
CA LEU A 95 -0.48 -11.52 16.29
C LEU A 95 -1.89 -12.12 16.15
N THR A 96 -2.01 -13.44 16.24
CA THR A 96 -3.31 -14.14 16.21
C THR A 96 -4.17 -13.77 17.41
N ALA A 97 -3.58 -13.62 18.59
CA ALA A 97 -4.27 -13.12 19.78
C ALA A 97 -4.81 -11.70 19.62
N ARG A 98 -4.24 -10.90 18.71
CA ARG A 98 -4.73 -9.57 18.31
C ARG A 98 -5.78 -9.62 17.19
N GLY A 99 -6.17 -10.81 16.73
CA GLY A 99 -7.16 -11.01 15.68
C GLY A 99 -6.58 -11.00 14.26
N ALA A 100 -5.26 -11.12 14.09
CA ALA A 100 -4.69 -11.32 12.77
C ALA A 100 -4.92 -12.73 12.26
N ARG A 101 -5.30 -12.86 10.99
CA ARG A 101 -5.18 -14.08 10.20
C ARG A 101 -3.79 -14.09 9.56
N ILE A 102 -3.07 -15.19 9.69
CA ILE A 102 -1.72 -15.36 9.15
C ILE A 102 -1.75 -16.45 8.10
N GLU A 103 -1.23 -16.17 6.91
CA GLU A 103 -1.15 -17.13 5.81
C GLU A 103 0.25 -17.11 5.21
N SER A 104 0.76 -18.32 4.90
CA SER A 104 2.06 -18.50 4.25
C SER A 104 1.89 -18.47 2.74
N LEU A 105 2.75 -17.74 2.05
CA LEU A 105 2.77 -17.68 0.60
C LEU A 105 4.17 -17.96 0.04
N PRO A 106 4.27 -18.36 -1.23
CA PRO A 106 5.54 -18.58 -1.90
C PRO A 106 6.43 -17.33 -1.88
N MET A 107 7.72 -17.59 -1.82
CA MET A 107 8.78 -16.60 -1.85
C MET A 107 9.41 -16.49 -3.24
N GLU A 108 9.80 -15.28 -3.62
CA GLU A 108 10.68 -14.99 -4.74
C GLU A 108 11.93 -14.29 -4.20
N GLY A 109 13.04 -15.02 -4.12
CA GLY A 109 14.23 -14.57 -3.41
C GLY A 109 13.95 -14.36 -1.91
N SER A 110 14.17 -13.16 -1.42
CA SER A 110 13.96 -12.78 -0.01
C SER A 110 12.59 -12.14 0.26
N ARG A 111 11.67 -12.15 -0.71
CA ARG A 111 10.36 -11.48 -0.62
C ARG A 111 9.25 -12.42 -1.01
N LEU A 112 8.03 -12.07 -0.63
CA LEU A 112 6.83 -12.77 -1.12
C LEU A 112 6.69 -12.57 -2.63
N ALA A 113 6.34 -13.63 -3.35
CA ALA A 113 6.01 -13.58 -4.77
C ALA A 113 4.72 -12.77 -4.95
N LEU A 114 4.84 -11.56 -5.52
CA LEU A 114 3.69 -10.66 -5.68
C LEU A 114 2.56 -11.23 -6.54
N PRO A 115 2.82 -11.99 -7.62
CA PRO A 115 1.74 -12.68 -8.32
C PRO A 115 0.94 -13.61 -7.39
N ALA A 116 1.60 -14.43 -6.56
CA ALA A 116 0.92 -15.31 -5.62
C ALA A 116 0.12 -14.53 -4.54
N VAL A 117 0.61 -13.35 -4.14
CA VAL A 117 -0.15 -12.44 -3.29
C VAL A 117 -1.44 -12.01 -3.97
N LEU A 118 -1.38 -11.54 -5.22
CA LEU A 118 -2.56 -11.08 -5.95
C LEU A 118 -3.53 -12.21 -6.25
N ASP A 119 -3.04 -13.39 -6.62
CA ASP A 119 -3.86 -14.60 -6.81
C ASP A 119 -4.64 -14.92 -5.54
N ARG A 120 -3.95 -14.89 -4.38
CA ARG A 120 -4.60 -15.15 -3.09
C ARG A 120 -5.67 -14.11 -2.76
N LEU A 121 -5.42 -12.84 -3.06
CA LEU A 121 -6.43 -11.78 -2.87
C LEU A 121 -7.63 -11.97 -3.82
N GLY A 122 -7.40 -12.45 -5.04
CA GLY A 122 -8.44 -12.84 -5.99
C GLY A 122 -9.31 -14.00 -5.47
N GLU A 123 -8.70 -15.06 -4.91
CA GLU A 123 -9.41 -16.17 -4.26
C GLU A 123 -10.29 -15.72 -3.07
N LEU A 124 -9.91 -14.63 -2.42
CA LEU A 124 -10.69 -13.98 -1.36
C LEU A 124 -11.75 -13.01 -1.91
N GLU A 125 -11.99 -13.02 -3.22
CA GLU A 125 -12.98 -12.18 -3.92
C GLU A 125 -12.77 -10.66 -3.69
N LEU A 126 -11.50 -10.23 -3.54
CA LEU A 126 -11.15 -8.83 -3.32
C LEU A 126 -10.95 -8.11 -4.67
N ASN A 127 -12.01 -7.49 -5.18
CA ASN A 127 -12.03 -6.91 -6.53
C ASN A 127 -11.25 -5.61 -6.70
N GLU A 128 -11.07 -4.82 -5.64
CA GLU A 128 -10.30 -3.57 -5.68
C GLU A 128 -9.32 -3.56 -4.50
N VAL A 129 -8.03 -3.64 -4.81
CA VAL A 129 -6.95 -3.61 -3.81
C VAL A 129 -6.21 -2.27 -3.91
N LEU A 130 -6.28 -1.48 -2.87
CA LEU A 130 -5.53 -0.24 -2.74
C LEU A 130 -4.16 -0.50 -2.14
N VAL A 131 -3.10 -0.33 -2.93
CA VAL A 131 -1.72 -0.47 -2.45
C VAL A 131 -1.25 0.87 -1.86
N GLU A 132 -1.11 0.92 -0.55
CA GLU A 132 -0.52 2.06 0.17
C GLU A 132 0.84 1.66 0.73
N ALA A 133 1.89 1.84 -0.03
CA ALA A 133 3.19 1.27 0.28
C ALA A 133 4.34 2.26 0.13
N GLY A 134 5.45 1.93 0.79
CA GLY A 134 6.71 2.63 0.57
C GLY A 134 7.34 2.29 -0.78
N ALA A 135 8.41 2.99 -1.12
CA ALA A 135 9.08 2.94 -2.42
C ALA A 135 9.41 1.53 -2.92
N THR A 136 9.76 0.62 -2.02
CA THR A 136 10.19 -0.74 -2.37
C THR A 136 9.05 -1.59 -2.93
N LEU A 137 7.91 -1.66 -2.23
CA LEU A 137 6.77 -2.43 -2.71
C LEU A 137 6.13 -1.76 -3.93
N ALA A 138 6.00 -0.42 -3.91
CA ALA A 138 5.50 0.32 -5.07
C ALA A 138 6.37 0.11 -6.32
N GLY A 139 7.70 0.17 -6.16
CA GLY A 139 8.64 -0.08 -7.25
C GLY A 139 8.54 -1.48 -7.82
N GLU A 140 8.38 -2.49 -6.96
CA GLU A 140 8.26 -3.88 -7.39
C GLU A 140 6.94 -4.15 -8.11
N MET A 141 5.81 -3.61 -7.62
CA MET A 141 4.52 -3.69 -8.30
C MET A 141 4.59 -3.10 -9.72
N LEU A 142 5.23 -1.95 -9.87
CA LEU A 142 5.39 -1.30 -11.16
C LEU A 142 6.34 -2.05 -12.08
N ARG A 143 7.47 -2.56 -11.55
CA ARG A 143 8.44 -3.35 -12.32
C ARG A 143 7.83 -4.62 -12.91
N GLN A 144 6.96 -5.28 -12.15
CA GLN A 144 6.24 -6.49 -12.60
C GLN A 144 4.95 -6.18 -13.36
N SER A 145 4.62 -4.92 -13.61
CA SER A 145 3.38 -4.51 -14.30
C SER A 145 2.11 -5.01 -13.59
N LEU A 146 2.12 -5.08 -12.27
CA LEU A 146 1.03 -5.60 -11.45
C LEU A 146 0.05 -4.51 -10.96
N ALA A 147 0.17 -3.29 -11.44
CA ALA A 147 -0.70 -2.17 -11.07
C ALA A 147 -1.54 -1.72 -12.27
N ASP A 148 -2.85 -1.73 -12.14
CA ASP A 148 -3.78 -1.23 -13.17
C ASP A 148 -3.86 0.29 -13.21
N GLU A 149 -3.61 0.94 -12.07
CA GLU A 149 -3.71 2.39 -11.93
C GLU A 149 -2.69 2.90 -10.88
N LEU A 150 -2.02 3.99 -11.19
CA LEU A 150 -1.17 4.71 -10.24
C LEU A 150 -1.80 6.06 -9.90
N LEU A 151 -2.05 6.29 -8.61
CA LEU A 151 -2.47 7.59 -8.09
C LEU A 151 -1.27 8.31 -7.49
N LEU A 152 -0.90 9.42 -8.11
CA LEU A 152 0.23 10.22 -7.68
C LEU A 152 -0.27 11.57 -7.15
N TYR A 153 0.15 11.91 -5.94
CA TYR A 153 -0.07 13.22 -5.32
C TYR A 153 1.24 13.98 -5.29
N VAL A 154 1.27 15.14 -5.91
CA VAL A 154 2.46 15.98 -6.04
C VAL A 154 2.23 17.28 -5.28
N GLY A 155 2.97 17.49 -4.20
CA GLY A 155 3.01 18.78 -3.50
C GLY A 155 3.99 19.74 -4.18
N PRO A 156 3.78 21.07 -4.09
CA PRO A 156 4.64 22.08 -4.72
C PRO A 156 5.92 22.32 -3.90
N CYS A 157 6.68 21.26 -3.64
CA CYS A 157 7.94 21.36 -2.89
C CYS A 157 9.01 20.42 -3.47
N LEU A 158 10.25 20.83 -3.38
CA LEU A 158 11.42 20.05 -3.80
C LEU A 158 12.18 19.58 -2.55
N LEU A 159 12.34 18.26 -2.39
CA LEU A 159 12.97 17.68 -1.22
C LEU A 159 14.48 17.46 -1.37
N GLY A 160 15.01 17.62 -2.59
CA GLY A 160 16.41 17.39 -2.90
C GLY A 160 16.79 15.89 -2.88
N PRO A 161 18.08 15.58 -3.05
CA PRO A 161 18.56 14.20 -3.26
C PRO A 161 18.45 13.31 -2.01
N SER A 162 18.32 13.87 -0.83
CA SER A 162 18.09 13.14 0.42
C SER A 162 16.61 12.82 0.67
N GLY A 163 15.72 13.30 -0.18
CA GLY A 163 14.29 12.99 -0.12
C GLY A 163 14.07 11.50 -0.36
N ARG A 164 13.02 10.94 0.29
CA ARG A 164 12.63 9.54 0.05
C ARG A 164 12.15 9.38 -1.40
N ALA A 165 12.71 8.42 -2.13
CA ALA A 165 12.28 8.14 -3.50
C ALA A 165 10.80 7.71 -3.56
N LEU A 166 10.12 8.08 -4.65
CA LEU A 166 8.75 7.64 -4.91
C LEU A 166 8.68 6.11 -5.12
N VAL A 167 9.64 5.58 -5.88
CA VAL A 167 9.79 4.14 -6.16
C VAL A 167 11.26 3.76 -6.04
N ALA A 168 11.51 2.55 -5.51
CA ALA A 168 12.84 1.94 -5.45
C ALA A 168 12.85 0.74 -6.40
N MET A 169 13.37 0.94 -7.59
CA MET A 169 13.54 -0.07 -8.62
C MET A 169 14.89 0.14 -9.31
N PRO A 170 15.49 -0.91 -9.90
CA PRO A 170 16.68 -0.74 -10.71
C PRO A 170 16.45 0.30 -11.82
N PRO A 171 17.42 1.14 -12.13
CA PRO A 171 17.29 2.06 -13.25
C PRO A 171 17.12 1.27 -14.55
N PRO A 172 16.19 1.69 -15.44
CA PRO A 172 16.06 1.05 -16.75
C PRO A 172 17.35 1.24 -17.57
N ALA A 173 17.70 0.25 -18.38
CA ALA A 173 18.91 0.32 -19.22
C ALA A 173 18.80 1.46 -20.25
N GLN A 174 17.60 1.71 -20.74
CA GLN A 174 17.27 2.82 -21.63
C GLN A 174 15.87 3.37 -21.30
N LEU A 175 15.59 4.59 -21.76
CA LEU A 175 14.29 5.24 -21.48
C LEU A 175 13.09 4.43 -21.98
N ALA A 176 13.24 3.68 -23.06
CA ALA A 176 12.19 2.81 -23.61
C ALA A 176 11.77 1.68 -22.67
N ASP A 177 12.68 1.24 -21.78
CA ASP A 177 12.43 0.17 -20.79
C ASP A 177 11.74 0.69 -19.52
N ALA A 178 11.62 2.01 -19.37
CA ALA A 178 10.98 2.61 -18.21
C ALA A 178 9.47 2.32 -18.21
N PRO A 179 8.86 2.00 -17.05
CA PRO A 179 7.41 1.92 -16.95
C PRO A 179 6.75 3.21 -17.45
N ALA A 180 5.98 3.09 -18.52
CA ALA A 180 5.34 4.23 -19.17
C ALA A 180 3.86 4.30 -18.82
N PHE A 181 3.33 5.52 -18.71
CA PHE A 181 1.95 5.75 -18.31
C PHE A 181 1.27 6.76 -19.24
N THR A 182 -0.06 6.65 -19.31
CA THR A 182 -0.94 7.67 -19.86
C THR A 182 -1.60 8.41 -18.71
N ILE A 183 -1.62 9.73 -18.76
CA ILE A 183 -2.37 10.55 -17.80
C ILE A 183 -3.85 10.42 -18.16
N ALA A 184 -4.60 9.66 -17.32
CA ALA A 184 -6.04 9.52 -17.48
C ALA A 184 -6.82 10.69 -16.85
N GLU A 185 -6.23 11.32 -15.81
CA GLU A 185 -6.81 12.48 -15.15
C GLU A 185 -5.72 13.30 -14.47
N ALA A 186 -5.83 14.62 -14.53
CA ALA A 186 -5.02 15.55 -13.74
C ALA A 186 -5.97 16.51 -13.02
N GLN A 187 -5.85 16.62 -11.71
CA GLN A 187 -6.72 17.48 -10.91
C GLN A 187 -5.91 18.28 -9.89
N GLN A 188 -6.12 19.56 -9.85
CA GLN A 188 -5.58 20.42 -8.81
C GLN A 188 -6.42 20.31 -7.53
N LEU A 189 -5.78 20.11 -6.40
CA LEU A 189 -6.38 19.93 -5.08
C LEU A 189 -5.79 20.95 -4.10
N GLY A 190 -6.29 22.17 -4.14
CA GLY A 190 -5.67 23.29 -3.44
C GLY A 190 -4.32 23.63 -4.09
N GLU A 191 -3.22 23.47 -3.33
CA GLU A 191 -1.85 23.69 -3.86
C GLU A 191 -1.24 22.40 -4.44
N ASP A 192 -1.84 21.23 -4.18
CA ASP A 192 -1.35 19.92 -4.63
C ASP A 192 -1.94 19.55 -6.00
N LEU A 193 -1.25 18.67 -6.73
CA LEU A 193 -1.74 18.07 -7.97
C LEU A 193 -1.96 16.57 -7.74
N ARG A 194 -3.14 16.06 -8.14
CA ARG A 194 -3.41 14.64 -8.23
C ARG A 194 -3.36 14.19 -9.67
N LEU A 195 -2.56 13.19 -9.97
CA LEU A 195 -2.53 12.50 -11.25
C LEU A 195 -3.08 11.09 -11.10
N ARG A 196 -3.95 10.69 -12.02
CA ARG A 196 -4.38 9.32 -12.21
C ARG A 196 -3.76 8.81 -13.50
N LEU A 197 -2.88 7.83 -13.36
CA LEU A 197 -2.04 7.31 -14.43
C LEU A 197 -2.42 5.85 -14.70
N ARG A 198 -2.49 5.47 -15.97
CA ARG A 198 -2.68 4.08 -16.39
C ARG A 198 -1.44 3.59 -17.10
N PRO A 199 -0.95 2.37 -16.79
CA PRO A 199 0.16 1.79 -17.54
C PRO A 199 -0.15 1.77 -19.03
N ARG A 200 0.84 2.09 -19.86
CA ARG A 200 0.75 1.83 -21.27
C ARG A 200 1.04 0.35 -21.50
N ALA A 201 0.22 -0.31 -22.30
CA ALA A 201 0.61 -1.61 -22.82
C ALA A 201 1.98 -1.49 -23.47
N ALA A 202 2.89 -2.44 -23.18
CA ALA A 202 4.14 -2.51 -23.91
C ALA A 202 3.78 -2.62 -25.40
N THR A 203 4.21 -1.65 -26.19
CA THR A 203 4.07 -1.75 -27.64
C THR A 203 4.96 -2.91 -28.03
N ALA A 204 4.35 -4.02 -28.45
CA ALA A 204 5.11 -5.13 -29.04
C ALA A 204 5.89 -4.54 -30.22
N ALA A 205 7.22 -4.60 -30.13
CA ALA A 205 8.12 -4.24 -31.21
C ALA A 205 8.14 -5.32 -32.28
#